data_ab3949ec18ba79f5f8de67a08c2e41b0
#
_entry.id   ab3949ec18ba79f5f8de67a08c2e41b0
#
_cell.length_a   1.000
_cell.length_b   1.000
_cell.length_c   1.000
_cell.angle_alpha   90.00
_cell.angle_beta   90.00
_cell.angle_gamma   90.00
#
_symmetry.space_group_name_H-M   'P 1'
#
loop_
_entity.id
_entity.type
_entity.pdbx_description
1 polymer ?
#
loop_
_entity_poly.entity_id
_entity_poly.type
_entity_poly.pdbx_seq_one_letter_code
_entity_poly.pdbx_strand_id
1 'polypeptide(L)'
;KQLVGGSIQDQGDSAQENYISSQDAAWYARLFQEKGLKNGHVILLNSKDSAYYEQTRQQALSALQAYPGGLQVGGGITAENAREYLDAGASHVIVTSYVFRNGDISFENLNRMMDAVGKKRLVLDLSCRKKDGKYYIVTDRWQTYTRVALSEEILTMLSSFCDEFLIHGVDVEGKRSGIEQELIGLLGRWNRIPITYAGGIRSLEDIEQIRKAGQNKIHVTVGSALDLYGGDLLFEKVLAACEQ
;
A
#
# COMPACT_ATOMS: atom_id res chain seq x y z
N LYS A 1 -3.00 12.93 8.82
CA LYS A 1 -2.12 12.38 9.83
C LYS A 1 -1.31 11.25 9.23
N GLN A 2 -0.03 11.20 9.52
CA GLN A 2 0.80 10.05 9.18
C GLN A 2 1.14 9.30 10.46
N LEU A 3 0.88 8.01 10.45
CA LEU A 3 1.20 7.15 11.57
C LEU A 3 2.64 6.64 11.47
N VAL A 4 3.25 6.33 12.61
CA VAL A 4 4.53 5.63 12.66
C VAL A 4 4.32 4.24 12.07
N GLY A 5 4.97 3.94 10.95
CA GLY A 5 4.88 2.65 10.29
C GLY A 5 5.26 1.52 11.22
N GLY A 6 4.50 0.43 11.21
CA GLY A 6 4.72 -0.75 12.04
C GLY A 6 4.45 -0.57 13.53
N SER A 7 4.11 0.62 13.99
CA SER A 7 3.86 0.92 15.41
C SER A 7 2.40 1.29 15.69
N ILE A 8 1.44 0.70 14.98
CA ILE A 8 0.05 0.75 15.41
C ILE A 8 -0.06 -0.14 16.65
N GLN A 9 0.46 0.36 17.77
CA GLN A 9 0.19 -0.18 19.09
C GLN A 9 -1.14 0.42 19.53
N ASP A 10 -2.22 -0.17 19.05
CA ASP A 10 -3.55 0.15 19.56
C ASP A 10 -3.69 -0.34 21.00
N GLN A 11 -3.28 0.49 21.93
CA GLN A 11 -3.91 0.51 23.25
C GLN A 11 -4.97 1.63 23.22
N GLY A 12 -6.16 1.28 22.73
CA GLY A 12 -7.24 2.25 22.51
C GLY A 12 -7.10 2.99 21.16
N ASP A 13 -8.02 3.89 20.82
CA ASP A 13 -8.05 4.69 19.58
C ASP A 13 -6.86 5.70 19.42
N SER A 14 -5.76 5.52 20.14
CA SER A 14 -4.59 6.40 20.11
C SER A 14 -3.45 5.79 19.30
N ALA A 15 -3.37 6.14 18.02
CA ALA A 15 -2.20 5.85 17.20
C ALA A 15 -1.09 6.88 17.49
N GLN A 16 0.16 6.43 17.57
CA GLN A 16 1.30 7.34 17.64
C GLN A 16 1.47 8.04 16.28
N GLU A 17 1.37 9.35 16.28
CA GLU A 17 1.43 10.17 15.06
C GLU A 17 2.85 10.69 14.84
N ASN A 18 3.44 10.40 13.68
CA ASN A 18 4.74 10.97 13.27
C ASN A 18 4.59 12.39 12.75
N TYR A 19 3.47 12.68 12.12
CA TYR A 19 3.24 13.92 11.42
C TYR A 19 1.75 14.26 11.36
N ILE A 20 1.43 15.50 11.65
CA ILE A 20 0.07 16.06 11.47
C ILE A 20 0.16 17.15 10.42
N SER A 21 -0.45 16.92 9.27
CA SER A 21 -0.50 17.91 8.20
C SER A 21 -1.45 19.06 8.54
N SER A 22 -1.07 20.27 8.16
CA SER A 22 -1.98 21.44 8.09
C SER A 22 -2.84 21.41 6.83
N GLN A 23 -2.49 20.58 5.84
CA GLN A 23 -3.21 20.42 4.58
C GLN A 23 -4.20 19.26 4.66
N ASP A 24 -5.30 19.35 3.92
CA ASP A 24 -6.27 18.27 3.77
C ASP A 24 -5.81 17.22 2.73
N ALA A 25 -6.54 16.11 2.64
CA ALA A 25 -6.20 15.05 1.71
C ALA A 25 -6.37 15.47 0.23
N ALA A 26 -7.29 16.38 -0.06
CA ALA A 26 -7.50 16.90 -1.40
C ALA A 26 -6.33 17.77 -1.88
N TRP A 27 -5.65 18.48 -0.97
CA TRP A 27 -4.43 19.22 -1.30
C TRP A 27 -3.32 18.29 -1.79
N TYR A 28 -3.08 17.17 -1.10
CA TYR A 28 -2.10 16.16 -1.54
C TYR A 28 -2.48 15.53 -2.89
N ALA A 29 -3.76 15.26 -3.09
CA ALA A 29 -4.27 14.74 -4.35
C ALA A 29 -3.98 15.68 -5.52
N ARG A 30 -4.24 16.99 -5.34
CA ARG A 30 -3.92 18.03 -6.35
C ARG A 30 -2.41 18.15 -6.60
N LEU A 31 -1.58 18.10 -5.54
CA LEU A 31 -0.13 18.09 -5.69
C LEU A 31 0.33 16.91 -6.54
N PHE A 32 -0.19 15.70 -6.30
CA PHE A 32 0.15 14.51 -7.09
C PHE A 32 -0.31 14.66 -8.54
N GLN A 33 -1.50 15.26 -8.77
CA GLN A 33 -2.00 15.55 -10.11
C GLN A 33 -1.09 16.54 -10.85
N GLU A 34 -0.70 17.65 -10.22
CA GLU A 34 0.22 18.66 -10.76
C GLU A 34 1.57 18.08 -11.13
N LYS A 35 2.06 17.11 -10.38
CA LYS A 35 3.31 16.38 -10.64
C LYS A 35 3.16 15.20 -11.61
N GLY A 36 1.95 14.96 -12.13
CA GLY A 36 1.69 13.84 -13.05
C GLY A 36 1.78 12.45 -12.42
N LEU A 37 1.84 12.36 -11.08
CA LEU A 37 1.93 11.10 -10.35
C LEU A 37 0.60 10.36 -10.37
N LYS A 38 0.65 9.09 -10.74
CA LYS A 38 -0.51 8.18 -10.70
C LYS A 38 -0.31 7.09 -9.66
N ASN A 39 -1.40 6.45 -9.28
CA ASN A 39 -1.42 5.32 -8.34
C ASN A 39 -0.91 5.67 -6.94
N GLY A 40 -1.03 6.95 -6.53
CA GLY A 40 -0.80 7.33 -5.14
C GLY A 40 -1.79 6.61 -4.21
N HIS A 41 -1.35 6.27 -2.98
CA HIS A 41 -2.15 5.48 -2.04
C HIS A 41 -2.86 6.35 -1.03
N VAL A 42 -4.16 6.12 -0.86
CA VAL A 42 -5.00 6.66 0.22
C VAL A 42 -5.42 5.49 1.10
N ILE A 43 -4.91 5.42 2.32
CA ILE A 43 -5.18 4.29 3.23
C ILE A 43 -5.96 4.76 4.46
N LEU A 44 -7.17 4.22 4.63
CA LEU A 44 -7.99 4.45 5.82
C LEU A 44 -7.50 3.55 6.95
N LEU A 45 -6.99 4.15 8.01
CA LEU A 45 -6.41 3.41 9.14
C LEU A 45 -7.41 3.17 10.27
N ASN A 46 -8.48 3.98 10.36
CA ASN A 46 -9.52 3.81 11.36
C ASN A 46 -10.45 2.63 10.99
N SER A 47 -10.77 1.80 11.98
CA SER A 47 -11.80 0.77 11.82
C SER A 47 -13.19 1.41 11.66
N LYS A 48 -14.15 0.67 11.10
CA LYS A 48 -15.54 1.14 10.94
C LYS A 48 -16.21 1.50 12.29
N ASP A 49 -15.75 0.90 13.39
CA ASP A 49 -16.28 1.14 14.73
C ASP A 49 -15.61 2.34 15.43
N SER A 50 -14.60 2.93 14.82
CA SER A 50 -13.93 4.13 15.37
C SER A 50 -14.80 5.37 15.24
N ALA A 51 -14.84 6.18 16.29
CA ALA A 51 -15.51 7.49 16.27
C ALA A 51 -14.95 8.45 15.19
N TYR A 52 -13.74 8.20 14.70
CA TYR A 52 -13.07 9.00 13.66
C TYR A 52 -13.26 8.44 12.26
N TYR A 53 -13.94 7.29 12.09
CA TYR A 53 -14.05 6.62 10.79
C TYR A 53 -14.66 7.52 9.73
N GLU A 54 -15.79 8.17 10.03
CA GLU A 54 -16.48 8.99 9.04
C GLU A 54 -15.64 10.20 8.60
N GLN A 55 -14.92 10.84 9.52
CA GLN A 55 -14.00 11.94 9.17
C GLN A 55 -12.88 11.45 8.25
N THR A 56 -12.28 10.30 8.56
CA THR A 56 -11.24 9.68 7.73
C THR A 56 -11.78 9.31 6.34
N ARG A 57 -12.99 8.75 6.29
CA ARG A 57 -13.67 8.41 5.04
C ARG A 57 -13.93 9.64 4.18
N GLN A 58 -14.42 10.76 4.76
CA GLN A 58 -14.63 12.02 4.04
C GLN A 58 -13.32 12.58 3.47
N GLN A 59 -12.21 12.50 4.19
CA GLN A 59 -10.89 12.89 3.68
C GLN A 59 -10.47 12.01 2.49
N ALA A 60 -10.71 10.70 2.54
CA ALA A 60 -10.42 9.81 1.42
C ALA A 60 -11.27 10.16 0.19
N LEU A 61 -12.59 10.35 0.36
CA LEU A 61 -13.49 10.74 -0.73
C LEU A 61 -13.08 12.07 -1.36
N SER A 62 -12.73 13.07 -0.53
CA SER A 62 -12.30 14.39 -1.04
C SER A 62 -11.01 14.30 -1.86
N ALA A 63 -10.05 13.45 -1.46
CA ALA A 63 -8.83 13.20 -2.24
C ALA A 63 -9.13 12.54 -3.59
N LEU A 64 -9.98 11.51 -3.60
CA LEU A 64 -10.36 10.79 -4.81
C LEU A 64 -11.10 11.71 -5.81
N GLN A 65 -12.00 12.56 -5.31
CA GLN A 65 -12.71 13.55 -6.13
C GLN A 65 -11.80 14.66 -6.66
N ALA A 66 -10.76 15.03 -5.90
CA ALA A 66 -9.80 16.06 -6.32
C ALA A 66 -8.86 15.57 -7.42
N TYR A 67 -8.61 14.26 -7.52
CA TYR A 67 -7.77 13.66 -8.58
C TYR A 67 -8.39 12.37 -9.12
N PRO A 68 -9.49 12.43 -9.89
CA PRO A 68 -10.16 11.23 -10.42
C PRO A 68 -9.23 10.38 -11.28
N GLY A 69 -9.18 9.08 -11.00
CA GLY A 69 -8.35 8.11 -11.70
C GLY A 69 -6.85 8.16 -11.37
N GLY A 70 -6.42 9.05 -10.45
CA GLY A 70 -5.02 9.18 -10.08
C GLY A 70 -4.60 8.43 -8.82
N LEU A 71 -5.55 8.07 -7.96
CA LEU A 71 -5.27 7.51 -6.64
C LEU A 71 -5.89 6.14 -6.46
N GLN A 72 -5.21 5.28 -5.71
CA GLN A 72 -5.70 4.00 -5.22
C GLN A 72 -6.16 4.16 -3.77
N VAL A 73 -7.18 3.41 -3.33
CA VAL A 73 -7.71 3.50 -1.97
C VAL A 73 -7.74 2.16 -1.29
N GLY A 74 -7.29 2.12 -0.04
CA GLY A 74 -7.29 0.93 0.81
C GLY A 74 -7.72 1.23 2.24
N GLY A 75 -7.73 0.19 3.07
CA GLY A 75 -8.14 0.27 4.47
C GLY A 75 -9.61 -0.12 4.67
N GLY A 76 -9.84 -1.38 5.05
CA GLY A 76 -11.17 -1.90 5.31
C GLY A 76 -12.06 -2.06 4.06
N ILE A 77 -11.45 -2.19 2.89
CA ILE A 77 -12.19 -2.40 1.63
C ILE A 77 -12.71 -3.84 1.55
N THR A 78 -13.96 -3.96 1.14
CA THR A 78 -14.69 -5.21 0.93
C THR A 78 -15.51 -5.12 -0.37
N ALA A 79 -16.09 -6.24 -0.82
CA ALA A 79 -16.94 -6.24 -2.01
C ALA A 79 -18.15 -5.30 -1.89
N GLU A 80 -18.65 -5.10 -0.65
CA GLU A 80 -19.83 -4.27 -0.37
C GLU A 80 -19.57 -2.77 -0.46
N ASN A 81 -18.33 -2.31 -0.14
CA ASN A 81 -18.02 -0.87 -0.11
C ASN A 81 -17.07 -0.40 -1.23
N ALA A 82 -16.45 -1.33 -1.95
CA ALA A 82 -15.44 -1.00 -2.97
C ALA A 82 -15.99 -0.07 -4.06
N ARG A 83 -17.24 -0.29 -4.49
CA ARG A 83 -17.87 0.49 -5.56
C ARG A 83 -18.00 1.96 -5.23
N GLU A 84 -18.30 2.29 -3.98
CA GLU A 84 -18.41 3.66 -3.50
C GLU A 84 -17.12 4.47 -3.78
N TYR A 85 -15.97 3.90 -3.47
CA TYR A 85 -14.67 4.56 -3.68
C TYR A 85 -14.31 4.67 -5.16
N LEU A 86 -14.65 3.67 -5.97
CA LEU A 86 -14.46 3.74 -7.42
C LEU A 86 -15.32 4.83 -8.05
N ASP A 87 -16.57 4.94 -7.63
CA ASP A 87 -17.50 5.97 -8.12
C ASP A 87 -17.09 7.37 -7.64
N ALA A 88 -16.41 7.49 -6.49
CA ALA A 88 -15.80 8.73 -6.01
C ALA A 88 -14.53 9.13 -6.77
N GLY A 89 -13.99 8.27 -7.65
CA GLY A 89 -12.84 8.60 -8.49
C GLY A 89 -11.58 7.78 -8.22
N ALA A 90 -11.59 6.76 -7.35
CA ALA A 90 -10.44 5.88 -7.20
C ALA A 90 -10.06 5.19 -8.51
N SER A 91 -8.78 5.11 -8.82
CA SER A 91 -8.29 4.28 -9.93
C SER A 91 -8.47 2.79 -9.61
N HIS A 92 -8.11 2.39 -8.40
CA HIS A 92 -8.19 1.00 -7.92
C HIS A 92 -8.58 0.99 -6.44
N VAL A 93 -9.06 -0.16 -5.98
CA VAL A 93 -9.20 -0.47 -4.56
C VAL A 93 -8.12 -1.46 -4.13
N ILE A 94 -7.53 -1.21 -2.95
CA ILE A 94 -6.47 -2.03 -2.35
C ILE A 94 -7.09 -2.89 -1.26
N VAL A 95 -6.88 -4.21 -1.31
CA VAL A 95 -7.50 -5.18 -0.41
C VAL A 95 -6.45 -6.10 0.20
N THR A 96 -6.55 -6.33 1.51
CA THR A 96 -5.68 -7.25 2.28
C THR A 96 -6.54 -8.23 3.09
N SER A 97 -6.90 -7.89 4.32
CA SER A 97 -7.55 -8.80 5.29
C SER A 97 -8.88 -9.37 4.81
N TYR A 98 -9.57 -8.73 3.88
CA TYR A 98 -10.81 -9.26 3.32
C TYR A 98 -10.60 -10.55 2.53
N VAL A 99 -9.47 -10.66 1.81
CA VAL A 99 -9.13 -11.82 0.98
C VAL A 99 -8.22 -12.82 1.67
N PHE A 100 -7.66 -12.45 2.85
CA PHE A 100 -6.89 -13.38 3.69
C PHE A 100 -7.65 -13.60 5.00
N ARG A 101 -8.42 -14.69 5.06
CA ARG A 101 -9.27 -15.03 6.21
C ARG A 101 -8.79 -16.30 6.88
N ASN A 102 -8.84 -16.34 8.22
CA ASN A 102 -8.46 -17.52 9.01
C ASN A 102 -7.04 -18.03 8.71
N GLY A 103 -6.15 -17.13 8.32
CA GLY A 103 -4.76 -17.43 7.99
C GLY A 103 -4.53 -18.02 6.59
N ASP A 104 -5.52 -18.01 5.71
CA ASP A 104 -5.43 -18.52 4.34
C ASP A 104 -6.06 -17.58 3.32
N ILE A 105 -5.87 -17.89 2.03
CA ILE A 105 -6.52 -17.19 0.92
C ILE A 105 -7.99 -17.59 0.86
N SER A 106 -8.88 -16.61 0.93
CA SER A 106 -10.32 -16.80 0.72
C SER A 106 -10.65 -16.61 -0.75
N PHE A 107 -10.71 -17.69 -1.52
CA PHE A 107 -11.14 -17.64 -2.92
C PHE A 107 -12.58 -17.17 -3.08
N GLU A 108 -13.44 -17.43 -2.10
CA GLU A 108 -14.80 -16.88 -2.07
C GLU A 108 -14.74 -15.34 -2.10
N ASN A 109 -13.99 -14.72 -1.20
CA ASN A 109 -13.88 -13.27 -1.14
C ASN A 109 -13.13 -12.67 -2.33
N LEU A 110 -12.13 -13.38 -2.88
CA LEU A 110 -11.48 -12.98 -4.14
C LEU A 110 -12.49 -12.93 -5.29
N ASN A 111 -13.32 -13.96 -5.44
CA ASN A 111 -14.37 -13.97 -6.46
C ASN A 111 -15.41 -12.87 -6.23
N ARG A 112 -15.83 -12.62 -4.98
CA ARG A 112 -16.72 -11.49 -4.66
C ARG A 112 -16.13 -10.15 -5.04
N MET A 113 -14.82 -9.94 -4.82
CA MET A 113 -14.13 -8.73 -5.28
C MET A 113 -14.10 -8.65 -6.81
N MET A 114 -13.81 -9.76 -7.50
CA MET A 114 -13.85 -9.81 -8.97
C MET A 114 -15.23 -9.45 -9.52
N ASP A 115 -16.30 -9.94 -8.91
CA ASP A 115 -17.67 -9.61 -9.30
C ASP A 115 -18.02 -8.15 -9.03
N ALA A 116 -17.53 -7.58 -7.92
CA ALA A 116 -17.81 -6.21 -7.51
C ALA A 116 -17.08 -5.16 -8.34
N VAL A 117 -15.79 -5.36 -8.63
CA VAL A 117 -14.93 -4.32 -9.21
C VAL A 117 -14.17 -4.76 -10.47
N GLY A 118 -14.05 -6.06 -10.71
CA GLY A 118 -13.27 -6.63 -11.80
C GLY A 118 -11.75 -6.58 -11.54
N LYS A 119 -11.01 -7.43 -12.27
CA LYS A 119 -9.56 -7.56 -12.15
C LYS A 119 -8.82 -6.21 -12.30
N LYS A 120 -9.20 -5.40 -13.29
CA LYS A 120 -8.52 -4.15 -13.67
C LYS A 120 -8.67 -3.00 -12.68
N ARG A 121 -9.40 -3.20 -11.60
CA ARG A 121 -9.63 -2.19 -10.57
C ARG A 121 -9.25 -2.70 -9.17
N LEU A 122 -8.60 -3.87 -9.11
CA LEU A 122 -8.20 -4.51 -7.86
C LEU A 122 -6.69 -4.54 -7.71
N VAL A 123 -6.20 -4.04 -6.58
CA VAL A 123 -4.83 -4.21 -6.08
C VAL A 123 -4.88 -5.14 -4.88
N LEU A 124 -4.05 -6.17 -4.85
CA LEU A 124 -3.87 -7.00 -3.67
C LEU A 124 -2.64 -6.52 -2.90
N ASP A 125 -2.85 -6.11 -1.64
CA ASP A 125 -1.77 -5.81 -0.72
C ASP A 125 -1.31 -7.12 -0.06
N LEU A 126 -0.09 -7.52 -0.38
CA LEU A 126 0.58 -8.70 0.12
C LEU A 126 1.67 -8.29 1.12
N SER A 127 1.33 -7.41 2.06
CA SER A 127 2.21 -7.04 3.17
C SER A 127 2.78 -8.29 3.83
N CYS A 128 4.10 -8.36 4.00
CA CYS A 128 4.73 -9.59 4.47
C CYS A 128 5.84 -9.36 5.49
N ARG A 129 6.08 -10.38 6.31
CA ARG A 129 7.16 -10.45 7.30
C ARG A 129 7.98 -11.71 7.12
N LYS A 130 9.29 -11.58 7.36
CA LYS A 130 10.22 -12.71 7.27
C LYS A 130 10.15 -13.57 8.54
N LYS A 131 9.97 -14.89 8.35
CA LYS A 131 10.01 -15.90 9.40
C LYS A 131 10.60 -17.19 8.83
N ASP A 132 11.57 -17.77 9.52
CA ASP A 132 12.22 -19.05 9.13
C ASP A 132 12.68 -19.04 7.65
N GLY A 133 13.26 -17.93 7.21
CA GLY A 133 13.78 -17.75 5.85
C GLY A 133 12.73 -17.52 4.75
N LYS A 134 11.43 -17.42 5.09
CA LYS A 134 10.34 -17.19 4.14
C LYS A 134 9.59 -15.90 4.49
N TYR A 135 8.99 -15.25 3.48
CA TYR A 135 8.11 -14.11 3.66
C TYR A 135 6.65 -14.60 3.73
N TYR A 136 6.03 -14.46 4.90
CA TYR A 136 4.62 -14.80 5.09
C TYR A 136 3.76 -13.55 4.99
N ILE A 137 2.64 -13.64 4.27
CA ILE A 137 1.64 -12.58 4.23
C ILE A 137 1.08 -12.37 5.64
N VAL A 138 0.93 -11.10 6.02
CA VAL A 138 0.40 -10.70 7.32
C VAL A 138 -0.85 -9.83 7.15
N THR A 139 -1.78 -9.98 8.09
CA THR A 139 -3.06 -9.28 8.14
C THR A 139 -3.24 -8.55 9.45
N ASP A 140 -4.40 -7.95 9.67
CA ASP A 140 -4.80 -7.32 10.93
C ASP A 140 -3.76 -6.31 11.41
N ARG A 141 -3.49 -5.30 10.57
CA ARG A 141 -2.46 -4.28 10.83
C ARG A 141 -1.08 -4.90 11.06
N TRP A 142 -0.75 -5.95 10.25
CA TRP A 142 0.52 -6.67 10.25
C TRP A 142 0.83 -7.49 11.52
N GLN A 143 -0.17 -7.73 12.36
CA GLN A 143 0.01 -8.46 13.64
C GLN A 143 -0.20 -9.98 13.48
N THR A 144 -0.98 -10.39 12.49
CA THR A 144 -1.37 -11.79 12.32
C THR A 144 -0.68 -12.41 11.10
N TYR A 145 0.15 -13.43 11.35
CA TYR A 145 0.73 -14.23 10.26
C TYR A 145 -0.34 -15.13 9.64
N THR A 146 -0.36 -15.15 8.31
CA THR A 146 -1.07 -16.20 7.58
C THR A 146 -0.19 -17.44 7.42
N ARG A 147 -0.75 -18.53 6.90
CA ARG A 147 0.01 -19.72 6.45
C ARG A 147 0.54 -19.57 5.02
N VAL A 148 0.26 -18.46 4.36
CA VAL A 148 0.61 -18.20 2.98
C VAL A 148 2.00 -17.58 2.91
N ALA A 149 2.98 -18.36 2.50
CA ALA A 149 4.32 -17.88 2.18
C ALA A 149 4.34 -17.31 0.76
N LEU A 150 4.92 -16.12 0.59
CA LEU A 150 5.10 -15.50 -0.70
C LEU A 150 6.06 -16.34 -1.55
N SER A 151 5.63 -16.75 -2.73
CA SER A 151 6.40 -17.50 -3.71
C SER A 151 5.97 -17.14 -5.12
N GLU A 152 6.74 -17.55 -6.14
CA GLU A 152 6.39 -17.31 -7.53
C GLU A 152 5.06 -17.99 -7.92
N GLU A 153 4.75 -19.16 -7.34
CA GLU A 153 3.48 -19.87 -7.55
C GLU A 153 2.31 -19.07 -6.98
N ILE A 154 2.44 -18.58 -5.74
CA ILE A 154 1.40 -17.77 -5.07
C ILE A 154 1.18 -16.46 -5.84
N LEU A 155 2.26 -15.76 -6.23
CA LEU A 155 2.17 -14.56 -7.04
C LEU A 155 1.48 -14.84 -8.38
N THR A 156 1.85 -15.94 -9.06
CA THR A 156 1.24 -16.34 -10.34
C THR A 156 -0.25 -16.61 -10.19
N MET A 157 -0.64 -17.33 -9.16
CA MET A 157 -2.04 -17.66 -8.90
C MET A 157 -2.84 -16.39 -8.57
N LEU A 158 -2.37 -15.54 -7.65
CA LEU A 158 -3.06 -14.32 -7.24
C LEU A 158 -3.11 -13.27 -8.37
N SER A 159 -2.14 -13.23 -9.28
CA SER A 159 -2.12 -12.31 -10.42
C SER A 159 -3.29 -12.51 -11.40
N SER A 160 -3.99 -13.63 -11.34
CA SER A 160 -5.21 -13.83 -12.13
C SER A 160 -6.41 -13.02 -11.64
N PHE A 161 -6.37 -12.55 -10.38
CA PHE A 161 -7.46 -11.81 -9.72
C PHE A 161 -7.25 -10.30 -9.66
N CYS A 162 -6.04 -9.78 -9.83
CA CYS A 162 -5.74 -8.36 -9.64
C CYS A 162 -4.93 -7.77 -10.78
N ASP A 163 -4.90 -6.43 -10.84
CA ASP A 163 -4.13 -5.67 -11.83
C ASP A 163 -2.71 -5.39 -11.33
N GLU A 164 -2.54 -5.23 -10.01
CA GLU A 164 -1.28 -4.84 -9.38
C GLU A 164 -1.14 -5.54 -8.01
N PHE A 165 0.11 -5.75 -7.57
CA PHE A 165 0.46 -6.06 -6.20
C PHE A 165 1.08 -4.87 -5.49
N LEU A 166 0.59 -4.55 -4.30
CA LEU A 166 1.25 -3.71 -3.32
C LEU A 166 1.95 -4.62 -2.30
N ILE A 167 3.26 -4.46 -2.13
CA ILE A 167 4.06 -5.34 -1.26
C ILE A 167 4.78 -4.50 -0.20
N HIS A 168 4.34 -4.60 1.05
CA HIS A 168 5.05 -4.00 2.17
C HIS A 168 6.05 -4.97 2.79
N GLY A 169 7.32 -4.58 2.86
CA GLY A 169 8.32 -5.19 3.73
C GLY A 169 8.12 -4.68 5.16
N VAL A 170 7.24 -5.35 5.92
CA VAL A 170 6.78 -4.86 7.24
C VAL A 170 7.91 -4.76 8.26
N ASP A 171 8.90 -5.66 8.21
CA ASP A 171 10.00 -5.70 9.19
C ASP A 171 10.90 -4.46 9.14
N VAL A 172 10.93 -3.75 8.02
CA VAL A 172 11.69 -2.51 7.81
C VAL A 172 10.83 -1.25 7.76
N GLU A 173 9.48 -1.39 7.72
CA GLU A 173 8.55 -0.26 7.62
C GLU A 173 8.70 0.69 8.81
N GLY A 174 8.80 1.99 8.52
CA GLY A 174 8.93 3.05 9.52
C GLY A 174 10.21 3.06 10.35
N LYS A 175 11.09 2.06 10.21
CA LYS A 175 12.33 1.93 11.00
C LYS A 175 13.50 2.68 10.38
N ARG A 176 13.38 3.16 9.14
CA ARG A 176 14.48 3.75 8.35
C ARG A 176 15.74 2.85 8.38
N SER A 177 15.53 1.51 8.33
CA SER A 177 16.61 0.51 8.41
C SER A 177 17.12 0.04 7.04
N GLY A 178 16.56 0.56 5.96
CA GLY A 178 16.81 0.12 4.59
C GLY A 178 15.74 -0.85 4.10
N ILE A 179 15.92 -1.33 2.89
CA ILE A 179 14.95 -2.14 2.14
C ILE A 179 15.17 -3.65 2.33
N GLU A 180 14.14 -4.45 2.07
CA GLU A 180 14.21 -5.93 2.06
C GLU A 180 14.74 -6.44 0.70
N GLN A 181 16.06 -6.47 0.52
CA GLN A 181 16.70 -6.80 -0.76
C GLN A 181 16.31 -8.18 -1.30
N GLU A 182 16.21 -9.21 -0.44
CA GLU A 182 15.84 -10.56 -0.86
C GLU A 182 14.40 -10.60 -1.39
N LEU A 183 13.49 -9.87 -0.73
CA LEU A 183 12.10 -9.74 -1.17
C LEU A 183 12.04 -9.06 -2.54
N ILE A 184 12.72 -7.94 -2.70
CA ILE A 184 12.76 -7.20 -3.97
C ILE A 184 13.34 -8.08 -5.09
N GLY A 185 14.38 -8.86 -4.81
CA GLY A 185 14.96 -9.80 -5.77
C GLY A 185 13.97 -10.90 -6.20
N LEU A 186 13.16 -11.43 -5.27
CA LEU A 186 12.07 -12.36 -5.59
C LEU A 186 11.05 -11.71 -6.52
N LEU A 187 10.59 -10.52 -6.16
CA LEU A 187 9.60 -9.77 -6.94
C LEU A 187 10.11 -9.41 -8.34
N GLY A 188 11.37 -8.97 -8.44
CA GLY A 188 12.01 -8.61 -9.72
C GLY A 188 12.14 -9.79 -10.67
N ARG A 189 12.39 -11.01 -10.18
CA ARG A 189 12.40 -12.21 -11.01
C ARG A 189 11.03 -12.59 -11.53
N TRP A 190 10.00 -12.46 -10.70
CA TRP A 190 8.63 -12.86 -11.07
C TRP A 190 7.94 -11.82 -11.97
N ASN A 191 7.86 -10.58 -11.62
CA ASN A 191 7.32 -9.35 -12.27
C ASN A 191 6.40 -9.53 -13.51
N ARG A 192 5.32 -10.29 -13.39
CA ARG A 192 4.37 -10.54 -14.51
C ARG A 192 3.23 -9.53 -14.61
N ILE A 193 2.95 -8.81 -13.52
CA ILE A 193 2.04 -7.67 -13.45
C ILE A 193 2.74 -6.53 -12.70
N PRO A 194 2.22 -5.29 -12.70
CA PRO A 194 2.77 -4.20 -11.91
C PRO A 194 2.93 -4.59 -10.43
N ILE A 195 4.06 -4.22 -9.84
CA ILE A 195 4.35 -4.41 -8.42
C ILE A 195 4.83 -3.07 -7.87
N THR A 196 4.21 -2.62 -6.78
CA THR A 196 4.67 -1.48 -6.00
C THR A 196 5.22 -1.98 -4.67
N TYR A 197 6.50 -1.70 -4.41
CA TYR A 197 7.16 -2.00 -3.14
C TYR A 197 7.04 -0.84 -2.16
N ALA A 198 6.77 -1.15 -0.90
CA ALA A 198 6.74 -0.22 0.23
C ALA A 198 7.57 -0.78 1.39
N GLY A 199 8.16 0.10 2.17
CA GLY A 199 8.86 -0.22 3.42
C GLY A 199 10.35 0.08 3.39
N GLY A 200 10.82 0.75 4.43
CA GLY A 200 12.21 0.96 4.74
C GLY A 200 12.99 1.96 3.88
N ILE A 201 12.42 2.48 2.80
CA ILE A 201 13.08 3.47 1.92
C ILE A 201 13.40 4.73 2.72
N ARG A 202 14.68 5.14 2.74
CA ARG A 202 15.19 6.28 3.50
C ARG A 202 16.14 7.17 2.71
N SER A 203 16.59 6.70 1.54
CA SER A 203 17.57 7.42 0.73
C SER A 203 17.35 7.18 -0.78
N LEU A 204 17.98 7.99 -1.62
CA LEU A 204 17.99 7.77 -3.07
C LEU A 204 18.76 6.50 -3.45
N GLU A 205 19.75 6.11 -2.65
CA GLU A 205 20.49 4.86 -2.81
C GLU A 205 19.58 3.64 -2.63
N ASP A 206 18.63 3.69 -1.71
CA ASP A 206 17.65 2.61 -1.54
C ASP A 206 16.77 2.47 -2.80
N ILE A 207 16.34 3.58 -3.42
CA ILE A 207 15.57 3.58 -4.68
C ILE A 207 16.41 2.95 -5.81
N GLU A 208 17.69 3.31 -5.91
CA GLU A 208 18.60 2.74 -6.90
C GLU A 208 18.84 1.24 -6.68
N GLN A 209 18.92 0.79 -5.41
CA GLN A 209 19.01 -0.62 -5.07
C GLN A 209 17.73 -1.38 -5.46
N ILE A 210 16.53 -0.81 -5.22
CA ILE A 210 15.27 -1.39 -5.67
C ILE A 210 15.25 -1.50 -7.19
N ARG A 211 15.68 -0.44 -7.90
CA ARG A 211 15.76 -0.45 -9.36
C ARG A 211 16.64 -1.60 -9.86
N LYS A 212 17.84 -1.78 -9.31
CA LYS A 212 18.77 -2.85 -9.70
C LYS A 212 18.24 -4.24 -9.37
N ALA A 213 17.85 -4.46 -8.11
CA ALA A 213 17.35 -5.76 -7.65
C ALA A 213 16.01 -6.14 -8.30
N GLY A 214 15.15 -5.16 -8.54
CA GLY A 214 13.85 -5.28 -9.20
C GLY A 214 13.90 -5.27 -10.73
N GLN A 215 15.09 -5.21 -11.34
CA GLN A 215 15.28 -5.23 -12.81
C GLN A 215 14.53 -4.09 -13.54
N ASN A 216 14.46 -2.90 -12.94
CA ASN A 216 13.71 -1.72 -13.45
C ASN A 216 12.20 -1.97 -13.62
N LYS A 217 11.61 -2.90 -12.86
CA LYS A 217 10.20 -3.31 -13.03
C LYS A 217 9.38 -3.21 -11.75
N ILE A 218 10.00 -2.75 -10.66
CA ILE A 218 9.34 -2.55 -9.38
C ILE A 218 9.12 -1.05 -9.17
N HIS A 219 7.87 -0.65 -9.00
CA HIS A 219 7.50 0.68 -8.57
C HIS A 219 7.76 0.84 -7.07
N VAL A 220 7.88 2.07 -6.61
CA VAL A 220 8.10 2.36 -5.19
C VAL A 220 7.03 3.31 -4.67
N THR A 221 6.62 3.10 -3.41
CA THR A 221 5.92 4.10 -2.64
C THR A 221 6.77 4.52 -1.46
N VAL A 222 6.92 5.83 -1.27
CA VAL A 222 7.70 6.42 -0.18
C VAL A 222 6.76 7.23 0.70
N GLY A 223 6.77 6.94 1.99
CA GLY A 223 5.92 7.60 2.98
C GLY A 223 6.71 8.50 3.92
N SER A 224 6.91 8.06 5.16
CA SER A 224 7.47 8.83 6.28
C SER A 224 8.87 9.40 6.07
N ALA A 225 9.59 8.95 5.07
CA ALA A 225 10.91 9.50 4.73
C ALA A 225 10.82 10.84 3.99
N LEU A 226 9.68 11.13 3.32
CA LEU A 226 9.52 12.36 2.54
C LEU A 226 9.35 13.61 3.42
N ASP A 227 9.92 14.71 2.98
CA ASP A 227 9.73 16.05 3.57
C ASP A 227 8.27 16.47 3.59
N LEU A 228 7.45 16.04 2.62
CA LEU A 228 5.99 16.22 2.61
C LEU A 228 5.30 15.67 3.88
N TYR A 229 5.94 14.75 4.59
CA TYR A 229 5.43 14.08 5.79
C TYR A 229 6.39 14.21 6.97
N GLY A 230 7.22 15.28 6.99
CA GLY A 230 8.15 15.56 8.08
C GLY A 230 9.41 14.69 8.07
N GLY A 231 9.72 14.02 6.98
CA GLY A 231 10.99 13.33 6.76
C GLY A 231 12.08 14.24 6.19
N ASP A 232 13.23 13.66 5.89
CA ASP A 232 14.42 14.39 5.43
C ASP A 232 14.67 14.21 3.92
N LEU A 233 13.93 13.32 3.26
CA LEU A 233 14.09 13.00 1.84
C LEU A 233 13.22 13.92 1.00
N LEU A 234 13.86 14.80 0.23
CA LEU A 234 13.16 15.79 -0.58
C LEU A 234 12.30 15.12 -1.67
N PHE A 235 11.02 15.43 -1.68
CA PHE A 235 10.04 14.90 -2.64
C PHE A 235 10.50 15.09 -4.10
N GLU A 236 10.95 16.29 -4.46
CA GLU A 236 11.43 16.60 -5.81
C GLU A 236 12.64 15.75 -6.23
N LYS A 237 13.53 15.41 -5.28
CA LYS A 237 14.67 14.53 -5.56
C LYS A 237 14.23 13.07 -5.79
N VAL A 238 13.22 12.62 -5.06
CA VAL A 238 12.65 11.28 -5.26
C VAL A 238 12.00 11.20 -6.64
N LEU A 239 11.22 12.22 -7.03
CA LEU A 239 10.61 12.27 -8.37
C LEU A 239 11.68 12.15 -9.45
N ALA A 240 12.69 13.02 -9.42
CA ALA A 240 13.78 13.00 -10.39
C ALA A 240 14.53 11.64 -10.42
N ALA A 241 14.66 10.96 -9.28
CA ALA A 241 15.26 9.64 -9.22
C ALA A 241 14.38 8.54 -9.82
N CYS A 242 13.06 8.68 -9.79
CA CYS A 242 12.12 7.70 -10.36
C CYS A 242 11.87 7.88 -11.87
N GLU A 243 12.19 9.05 -12.44
CA GLU A 243 12.03 9.35 -13.87
C GLU A 243 13.20 8.83 -14.74
N GLN A 244 14.30 8.42 -14.13
CA GLN A 244 15.49 7.89 -14.81
C GLN A 244 15.36 6.38 -15.08
#